data_d35da6ba5a62b3c4f16d2e3658375482
#
_entry.id   d35da6ba5a62b3c4f16d2e3658375482
#
_cell.length_a   1.000
_cell.length_b   1.000
_cell.length_c   1.000
_cell.angle_alpha   90.00
_cell.angle_beta   90.00
_cell.angle_gamma   90.00
#
_symmetry.space_group_name_H-M   'P 1'
#
loop_
_entity.id
_entity.type
_entity.pdbx_description
1 polymer ?
#
loop_
_entity_poly.entity_id
_entity_poly.type
_entity_poly.pdbx_seq_one_letter_code
_entity_poly.pdbx_strand_id
1 'polypeptide(L)'
;NRLAEESDFIIGIGSIVPHATTGFSGGGKIILPGICGEGTTEDMHWKALEFEMKDILGVYDNPMRRMVDSVAKKAGLKFIINVVIDGCDRVVDIVAGDPVKAHRQGVEVARKVFGLRMPRLADIIVADAKPMDIDLRQAIKAIAASDLIIKKGGVIVLNARCPEGVSPQFPEFEKYGFKDPDGLKRKVDKGEVKDKLMAYTLIAIGRIMKYKAKVILVSKGISPEVAGDMGFLWANSVKEAL
;
A
#
# COMPACT_ATOMS: atom_id res chain seq x y z
N ASN A 1 6.58 -3.95 -22.26
CA ASN A 1 5.36 -4.55 -22.83
C ASN A 1 5.29 -4.23 -24.32
N ARG A 2 5.38 -5.29 -25.18
CA ARG A 2 5.45 -5.14 -26.62
C ARG A 2 4.30 -4.32 -27.23
N LEU A 3 3.07 -4.54 -26.77
CA LEU A 3 1.91 -3.78 -27.26
C LEU A 3 2.04 -2.28 -26.99
N ALA A 4 2.58 -1.89 -25.84
CA ALA A 4 2.82 -0.47 -25.54
C ALA A 4 3.93 0.13 -26.44
N GLU A 5 4.97 -0.65 -26.76
CA GLU A 5 6.07 -0.21 -27.60
C GLU A 5 5.66 -0.08 -29.08
N GLU A 6 4.72 -0.91 -29.54
CA GLU A 6 4.20 -0.92 -30.91
C GLU A 6 3.03 0.06 -31.13
N SER A 7 2.52 0.69 -30.05
CA SER A 7 1.35 1.58 -30.12
C SER A 7 1.76 3.03 -30.41
N ASP A 8 1.12 3.66 -31.39
CA ASP A 8 1.30 5.08 -31.71
C ASP A 8 0.70 6.00 -30.61
N PHE A 9 -0.34 5.51 -29.93
CA PHE A 9 -1.07 6.28 -28.93
C PHE A 9 -1.60 5.40 -27.80
N ILE A 10 -1.19 5.71 -26.56
CA ILE A 10 -1.62 4.99 -25.36
C ILE A 10 -2.56 5.87 -24.55
N ILE A 11 -3.76 5.35 -24.26
CA ILE A 11 -4.72 5.94 -23.34
C ILE A 11 -4.75 5.08 -22.07
N GLY A 12 -4.55 5.70 -20.91
CA GLY A 12 -4.66 5.04 -19.60
C GLY A 12 -6.03 5.29 -18.96
N ILE A 13 -6.74 4.22 -18.60
CA ILE A 13 -8.02 4.30 -17.88
C ILE A 13 -7.84 3.73 -16.47
N GLY A 14 -8.33 4.42 -15.44
CA GLY A 14 -8.18 3.95 -14.06
C GLY A 14 -8.82 4.87 -13.02
N SER A 15 -8.50 4.64 -11.75
CA SER A 15 -9.02 5.43 -10.63
C SER A 15 -7.91 6.10 -9.82
N ILE A 16 -8.24 7.20 -9.17
CA ILE A 16 -7.34 7.94 -8.28
C ILE A 16 -7.82 7.77 -6.84
N VAL A 17 -7.02 7.04 -6.05
CA VAL A 17 -7.20 6.85 -4.61
C VAL A 17 -5.83 6.96 -3.91
N PRO A 18 -5.74 7.26 -2.61
CA PRO A 18 -4.47 7.26 -1.88
C PRO A 18 -3.74 5.93 -2.00
N HIS A 19 -2.41 5.96 -2.14
CA HIS A 19 -1.60 4.77 -2.36
C HIS A 19 -0.25 4.84 -1.63
N ALA A 20 0.07 3.79 -0.86
CA ALA A 20 1.25 3.72 0.00
C ALA A 20 2.59 3.83 -0.73
N THR A 21 2.67 3.40 -2.00
CA THR A 21 3.95 3.36 -2.74
C THR A 21 4.17 4.59 -3.63
N THR A 22 3.10 5.24 -4.11
CA THR A 22 3.18 6.30 -5.13
C THR A 22 2.39 7.56 -4.79
N GLY A 23 1.90 7.66 -3.56
CA GLY A 23 1.04 8.74 -3.09
C GLY A 23 -0.42 8.55 -3.46
N PHE A 24 -0.70 8.41 -4.75
CA PHE A 24 -2.01 8.11 -5.31
C PHE A 24 -1.90 7.09 -6.45
N SER A 25 -2.98 6.36 -6.72
CA SER A 25 -3.13 5.51 -7.91
C SER A 25 -3.43 6.36 -9.16
N GLY A 26 -3.69 5.72 -10.28
CA GLY A 26 -3.97 6.39 -11.55
C GLY A 26 -2.76 7.06 -12.21
N GLY A 27 -3.00 7.84 -13.24
CA GLY A 27 -1.94 8.49 -14.02
C GLY A 27 -0.94 7.51 -14.59
N GLY A 28 0.33 7.84 -14.54
CA GLY A 28 1.43 7.00 -15.00
C GLY A 28 1.52 5.62 -14.34
N LYS A 29 0.83 5.41 -13.20
CA LYS A 29 0.82 4.11 -12.51
C LYS A 29 0.17 2.99 -13.33
N ILE A 30 -0.64 3.33 -14.31
CA ILE A 30 -1.18 2.38 -15.30
C ILE A 30 -0.04 1.69 -16.09
N ILE A 31 1.04 2.41 -16.32
CA ILE A 31 2.25 1.86 -16.96
C ILE A 31 3.14 1.21 -15.91
N LEU A 32 3.61 1.96 -14.90
CA LEU A 32 4.48 1.46 -13.85
C LEU A 32 3.75 1.45 -12.49
N PRO A 33 3.43 0.27 -11.94
CA PRO A 33 3.79 -1.08 -12.40
C PRO A 33 2.79 -1.74 -13.36
N GLY A 34 1.65 -1.11 -13.67
CA GLY A 34 0.44 -1.72 -14.22
C GLY A 34 0.64 -2.70 -15.38
N ILE A 35 1.50 -2.38 -16.36
CA ILE A 35 1.81 -3.24 -17.50
C ILE A 35 3.30 -3.64 -17.58
N CYS A 36 4.07 -3.35 -16.52
CA CYS A 36 5.47 -3.75 -16.44
C CYS A 36 5.62 -5.23 -16.08
N GLY A 37 6.79 -5.78 -16.40
CA GLY A 37 7.15 -7.12 -15.95
C GLY A 37 7.43 -7.16 -14.45
N GLU A 38 7.47 -8.38 -13.90
CA GLU A 38 7.63 -8.68 -12.48
C GLU A 38 8.86 -7.99 -11.88
N GLY A 39 10.05 -8.15 -12.48
CA GLY A 39 11.28 -7.54 -11.97
C GLY A 39 11.22 -6.03 -11.87
N THR A 40 10.60 -5.34 -12.85
CA THR A 40 10.41 -3.87 -12.79
C THR A 40 9.44 -3.48 -11.68
N THR A 41 8.39 -4.30 -11.48
CA THR A 41 7.42 -4.11 -10.40
C THR A 41 8.07 -4.28 -9.03
N GLU A 42 8.89 -5.31 -8.87
CA GLU A 42 9.66 -5.57 -7.65
C GLU A 42 10.65 -4.44 -7.34
N ASP A 43 11.44 -4.01 -8.32
CA ASP A 43 12.43 -2.95 -8.13
C ASP A 43 11.77 -1.61 -7.77
N MET A 44 10.62 -1.29 -8.38
CA MET A 44 9.84 -0.11 -7.99
C MET A 44 9.39 -0.17 -6.53
N HIS A 45 8.85 -1.30 -6.09
CA HIS A 45 8.41 -1.45 -4.70
C HIS A 45 9.60 -1.45 -3.73
N TRP A 46 10.70 -2.12 -4.10
CA TRP A 46 11.92 -2.12 -3.31
C TRP A 46 12.48 -0.72 -3.09
N LYS A 47 12.47 0.11 -4.14
CA LYS A 47 12.87 1.51 -4.06
C LYS A 47 12.03 2.32 -3.07
N ALA A 48 10.75 2.00 -2.91
CA ALA A 48 9.87 2.70 -1.97
C ALA A 48 10.28 2.53 -0.50
N LEU A 49 11.08 1.50 -0.15
CA LEU A 49 11.62 1.31 1.21
C LEU A 49 12.62 2.41 1.64
N GLU A 50 13.10 3.24 0.72
CA GLU A 50 14.00 4.35 1.02
C GLU A 50 13.26 5.58 1.59
N PHE A 51 11.93 5.59 1.52
CA PHE A 51 11.09 6.71 1.93
C PHE A 51 10.19 6.34 3.11
N GLU A 52 9.88 7.33 3.96
CA GLU A 52 8.89 7.14 5.02
C GLU A 52 7.47 7.22 4.45
N MET A 53 6.54 6.49 5.08
CA MET A 53 5.14 6.46 4.64
C MET A 53 4.50 7.86 4.57
N LYS A 54 4.81 8.73 5.53
CA LYS A 54 4.30 10.11 5.57
C LYS A 54 4.73 10.98 4.38
N ASP A 55 5.87 10.64 3.74
CA ASP A 55 6.41 11.38 2.61
C ASP A 55 5.84 10.89 1.27
N ILE A 56 5.12 9.77 1.30
CA ILE A 56 4.54 9.14 0.12
C ILE A 56 3.01 9.09 0.17
N LEU A 57 2.40 8.43 1.17
CA LEU A 57 0.96 8.18 1.20
C LEU A 57 0.17 9.49 1.25
N GLY A 58 -0.68 9.73 0.24
CA GLY A 58 -1.47 10.96 0.13
C GLY A 58 -0.70 12.21 -0.32
N VAL A 59 0.60 12.06 -0.63
CA VAL A 59 1.46 13.13 -1.17
C VAL A 59 1.58 12.94 -2.67
N TYR A 60 1.14 13.92 -3.47
CA TYR A 60 1.16 13.78 -4.92
C TYR A 60 2.52 14.10 -5.55
N ASP A 61 3.28 15.01 -4.96
CA ASP A 61 4.64 15.34 -5.42
C ASP A 61 5.69 14.66 -4.52
N ASN A 62 6.00 13.43 -4.86
CA ASN A 62 6.96 12.60 -4.15
C ASN A 62 7.93 11.91 -5.14
N PRO A 63 9.11 11.43 -4.68
CA PRO A 63 10.10 10.83 -5.56
C PRO A 63 9.57 9.62 -6.36
N MET A 64 8.73 8.79 -5.74
CA MET A 64 8.14 7.61 -6.40
C MET A 64 7.17 8.02 -7.51
N ARG A 65 6.35 9.06 -7.27
CA ARG A 65 5.44 9.60 -8.28
C ARG A 65 6.21 10.18 -9.47
N ARG A 66 7.27 10.95 -9.22
CA ARG A 66 8.11 11.50 -10.28
C ARG A 66 8.75 10.41 -11.14
N MET A 67 9.20 9.32 -10.52
CA MET A 67 9.72 8.14 -11.24
C MET A 67 8.63 7.50 -12.12
N VAL A 68 7.44 7.24 -11.56
CA VAL A 68 6.30 6.66 -12.29
C VAL A 68 5.91 7.53 -13.49
N ASP A 69 5.77 8.83 -13.30
CA ASP A 69 5.40 9.78 -14.37
C ASP A 69 6.50 9.82 -15.47
N SER A 70 7.77 9.75 -15.09
CA SER A 70 8.90 9.69 -16.05
C SER A 70 8.88 8.42 -16.88
N VAL A 71 8.67 7.26 -16.27
CA VAL A 71 8.59 5.98 -16.98
C VAL A 71 7.36 5.93 -17.89
N ALA A 72 6.21 6.39 -17.42
CA ALA A 72 5.00 6.45 -18.23
C ALA A 72 5.16 7.35 -19.47
N LYS A 73 5.82 8.50 -19.32
CA LYS A 73 6.15 9.38 -20.45
C LYS A 73 7.07 8.71 -21.45
N LYS A 74 8.12 7.99 -20.99
CA LYS A 74 9.03 7.24 -21.87
C LYS A 74 8.33 6.10 -22.59
N ALA A 75 7.38 5.44 -21.95
CA ALA A 75 6.58 4.36 -22.54
C ALA A 75 5.50 4.87 -23.53
N GLY A 76 5.34 6.18 -23.70
CA GLY A 76 4.42 6.74 -24.68
C GLY A 76 2.99 6.96 -24.18
N LEU A 77 2.74 6.94 -22.87
CA LEU A 77 1.43 7.32 -22.33
C LEU A 77 1.12 8.78 -22.69
N LYS A 78 0.08 9.02 -23.49
CA LYS A 78 -0.27 10.35 -24.01
C LYS A 78 -1.50 10.95 -23.37
N PHE A 79 -2.42 10.09 -22.91
CA PHE A 79 -3.71 10.55 -22.40
C PHE A 79 -4.19 9.64 -21.29
N ILE A 80 -4.88 10.21 -20.30
CA ILE A 80 -5.56 9.43 -19.27
C ILE A 80 -7.02 9.82 -19.17
N ILE A 81 -7.84 8.84 -18.72
CA ILE A 81 -9.19 9.05 -18.21
C ILE A 81 -9.21 8.41 -16.85
N ASN A 82 -9.24 9.21 -15.78
CA ASN A 82 -9.24 8.67 -14.42
C ASN A 82 -10.48 9.15 -13.66
N VAL A 83 -11.10 8.23 -12.94
CA VAL A 83 -12.21 8.51 -12.04
C VAL A 83 -11.71 8.70 -10.62
N VAL A 84 -12.33 9.60 -9.88
CA VAL A 84 -12.23 9.67 -8.42
C VAL A 84 -13.49 9.04 -7.85
N ILE A 85 -13.35 8.00 -7.05
CA ILE A 85 -14.47 7.29 -6.40
C ILE A 85 -14.42 7.54 -4.89
N ASP A 86 -15.56 7.52 -4.23
CA ASP A 86 -15.66 7.59 -2.77
C ASP A 86 -15.62 6.20 -2.10
N GLY A 87 -15.71 6.15 -0.78
CA GLY A 87 -15.74 4.90 -0.01
C GLY A 87 -16.98 4.02 -0.24
N CYS A 88 -17.93 4.47 -1.06
CA CYS A 88 -19.13 3.73 -1.47
C CYS A 88 -19.12 3.39 -2.96
N ASP A 89 -17.96 3.43 -3.60
CA ASP A 89 -17.76 3.20 -5.04
C ASP A 89 -18.54 4.15 -5.98
N ARG A 90 -18.98 5.30 -5.47
CA ARG A 90 -19.64 6.30 -6.31
C ARG A 90 -18.63 7.19 -7.00
N VAL A 91 -18.83 7.44 -8.29
CA VAL A 91 -18.01 8.39 -9.04
C VAL A 91 -18.25 9.81 -8.53
N VAL A 92 -17.21 10.45 -8.00
CA VAL A 92 -17.23 11.81 -7.50
C VAL A 92 -16.81 12.79 -8.58
N ASP A 93 -15.80 12.41 -9.39
CA ASP A 93 -15.28 13.23 -10.48
C ASP A 93 -14.59 12.37 -11.54
N ILE A 94 -14.47 12.92 -12.75
CA ILE A 94 -13.75 12.31 -13.87
C ILE A 94 -12.77 13.36 -14.42
N VAL A 95 -11.50 13.01 -14.51
CA VAL A 95 -10.47 13.84 -15.10
C VAL A 95 -9.90 13.17 -16.34
N ALA A 96 -9.66 13.93 -17.39
CA ALA A 96 -9.12 13.43 -18.65
C ALA A 96 -8.11 14.42 -19.25
N GLY A 97 -7.07 13.91 -19.90
CA GLY A 97 -6.08 14.77 -20.55
C GLY A 97 -4.63 14.27 -20.38
N ASP A 98 -3.70 15.22 -20.34
CA ASP A 98 -2.28 14.97 -20.10
C ASP A 98 -2.07 14.12 -18.83
N PRO A 99 -1.30 13.03 -18.88
CA PRO A 99 -1.17 12.07 -17.78
C PRO A 99 -0.74 12.68 -16.43
N VAL A 100 0.05 13.75 -16.46
CA VAL A 100 0.49 14.41 -15.23
C VAL A 100 -0.51 15.47 -14.80
N LYS A 101 -0.94 16.36 -15.70
CA LYS A 101 -1.81 17.50 -15.37
C LYS A 101 -3.20 17.03 -14.92
N ALA A 102 -3.83 16.14 -15.72
CA ALA A 102 -5.15 15.60 -15.37
C ALA A 102 -5.08 14.77 -14.07
N HIS A 103 -4.02 13.96 -13.86
CA HIS A 103 -3.83 13.25 -12.60
C HIS A 103 -3.76 14.21 -11.40
N ARG A 104 -3.02 15.34 -11.50
CA ARG A 104 -2.94 16.33 -10.42
C ARG A 104 -4.31 16.93 -10.09
N GLN A 105 -5.12 17.24 -11.09
CA GLN A 105 -6.50 17.71 -10.87
C GLN A 105 -7.34 16.67 -10.12
N GLY A 106 -7.30 15.42 -10.54
CA GLY A 106 -8.02 14.35 -9.84
C GLY A 106 -7.50 14.08 -8.41
N VAL A 107 -6.21 14.28 -8.17
CA VAL A 107 -5.64 14.19 -6.81
C VAL A 107 -6.21 15.27 -5.89
N GLU A 108 -6.40 16.49 -6.36
CA GLU A 108 -7.02 17.54 -5.53
C GLU A 108 -8.47 17.17 -5.12
N VAL A 109 -9.21 16.50 -5.99
CA VAL A 109 -10.53 15.96 -5.64
C VAL A 109 -10.41 14.79 -4.67
N ALA A 110 -9.53 13.83 -4.95
CA ALA A 110 -9.30 12.66 -4.07
C ALA A 110 -8.86 13.08 -2.66
N ARG A 111 -8.06 14.13 -2.51
CA ARG A 111 -7.69 14.70 -1.21
C ARG A 111 -8.87 15.25 -0.43
N LYS A 112 -9.89 15.79 -1.10
CA LYS A 112 -11.12 16.24 -0.43
C LYS A 112 -12.00 15.06 0.00
N VAL A 113 -11.99 13.97 -0.78
CA VAL A 113 -12.77 12.76 -0.50
C VAL A 113 -12.15 11.95 0.64
N PHE A 114 -10.83 11.71 0.60
CA PHE A 114 -10.12 10.80 1.51
C PHE A 114 -9.35 11.52 2.62
N GLY A 115 -9.12 12.83 2.49
CA GLY A 115 -8.33 13.57 3.45
C GLY A 115 -9.09 13.84 4.74
N LEU A 116 -8.47 13.48 5.86
CA LEU A 116 -8.98 13.78 7.18
C LEU A 116 -8.00 14.72 7.91
N ARG A 117 -8.54 15.77 8.53
CA ARG A 117 -7.74 16.63 9.40
C ARG A 117 -7.75 16.06 10.81
N MET A 118 -6.60 15.56 11.25
CA MET A 118 -6.43 15.06 12.61
C MET A 118 -5.85 16.15 13.50
N PRO A 119 -6.48 16.49 14.65
CA PRO A 119 -6.01 17.54 15.55
C PRO A 119 -4.76 17.13 16.32
N ARG A 120 -4.55 15.83 16.52
CA ARG A 120 -3.40 15.22 17.21
C ARG A 120 -3.23 13.78 16.82
N LEU A 121 -2.02 13.24 17.01
CA LEU A 121 -1.76 11.81 16.85
C LEU A 121 -2.51 11.00 17.92
N ALA A 122 -2.93 9.80 17.56
CA ALA A 122 -3.67 8.90 18.44
C ALA A 122 -2.73 8.02 19.27
N ASP A 123 -3.14 7.70 20.49
CA ASP A 123 -2.47 6.69 21.33
C ASP A 123 -2.92 5.28 20.94
N ILE A 124 -4.20 5.14 20.55
CA ILE A 124 -4.82 3.88 20.10
C ILE A 124 -5.61 4.15 18.82
N ILE A 125 -5.50 3.26 17.86
CA ILE A 125 -6.29 3.26 16.61
C ILE A 125 -6.99 1.91 16.50
N VAL A 126 -8.29 1.93 16.26
CA VAL A 126 -9.04 0.77 15.80
C VAL A 126 -9.20 0.91 14.29
N ALA A 127 -8.52 0.05 13.55
CA ALA A 127 -8.53 0.04 12.09
C ALA A 127 -9.32 -1.16 11.57
N ASP A 128 -10.46 -0.91 10.91
CA ASP A 128 -11.20 -1.95 10.20
C ASP A 128 -10.62 -2.08 8.78
N ALA A 129 -10.16 -3.27 8.44
CA ALA A 129 -9.55 -3.53 7.13
C ALA A 129 -10.56 -3.71 6.00
N LYS A 130 -11.88 -3.80 6.28
CA LYS A 130 -12.90 -3.96 5.24
C LYS A 130 -12.91 -2.77 4.27
N PRO A 131 -13.03 -3.00 2.94
CA PRO A 131 -13.29 -4.29 2.25
C PRO A 131 -12.03 -5.10 1.91
N MET A 132 -10.83 -4.68 2.34
CA MET A 132 -9.55 -5.30 2.01
C MET A 132 -9.17 -6.45 2.96
N ASP A 133 -10.13 -7.01 3.70
CA ASP A 133 -9.92 -8.03 4.73
C ASP A 133 -10.10 -9.48 4.23
N ILE A 134 -9.89 -9.72 2.93
CA ILE A 134 -9.98 -11.04 2.31
C ILE A 134 -8.83 -11.96 2.78
N ASP A 135 -7.63 -11.42 2.87
CA ASP A 135 -6.45 -12.05 3.46
C ASP A 135 -5.66 -11.05 4.31
N LEU A 136 -4.71 -11.53 5.10
CA LEU A 136 -3.91 -10.67 5.98
C LEU A 136 -3.01 -9.71 5.19
N ARG A 137 -2.45 -10.15 4.05
CA ARG A 137 -1.61 -9.31 3.19
C ARG A 137 -2.35 -8.09 2.65
N GLN A 138 -3.64 -8.21 2.38
CA GLN A 138 -4.45 -7.06 1.98
C GLN A 138 -4.84 -6.22 3.20
N ALA A 139 -5.22 -6.88 4.30
CA ALA A 139 -5.67 -6.22 5.53
C ALA A 139 -4.61 -5.28 6.15
N ILE A 140 -3.32 -5.63 6.07
CA ILE A 140 -2.22 -4.81 6.63
C ILE A 140 -2.09 -3.42 5.98
N LYS A 141 -2.77 -3.13 4.88
CA LYS A 141 -2.88 -1.78 4.32
C LYS A 141 -3.48 -0.78 5.31
N ALA A 142 -4.36 -1.26 6.20
CA ALA A 142 -4.90 -0.46 7.28
C ALA A 142 -3.83 -0.07 8.32
N ILE A 143 -2.80 -0.92 8.54
CA ILE A 143 -1.64 -0.57 9.38
C ILE A 143 -0.83 0.56 8.72
N ALA A 144 -0.59 0.47 7.40
CA ALA A 144 0.12 1.50 6.67
C ALA A 144 -0.60 2.87 6.73
N ALA A 145 -1.94 2.88 6.62
CA ALA A 145 -2.72 4.10 6.79
C ALA A 145 -2.66 4.63 8.24
N SER A 146 -2.70 3.73 9.23
CA SER A 146 -2.60 4.07 10.65
C SER A 146 -1.25 4.68 11.02
N ASP A 147 -0.18 4.34 10.30
CA ASP A 147 1.15 4.90 10.52
C ASP A 147 1.17 6.43 10.47
N LEU A 148 0.33 7.05 9.62
CA LEU A 148 0.27 8.51 9.50
C LEU A 148 -0.23 9.21 10.76
N ILE A 149 -1.03 8.54 11.59
CA ILE A 149 -1.77 9.17 12.68
C ILE A 149 -1.54 8.55 14.05
N ILE A 150 -0.78 7.44 14.14
CA ILE A 150 -0.42 6.82 15.43
C ILE A 150 0.82 7.47 16.04
N LYS A 151 0.84 7.67 17.35
CA LYS A 151 2.03 8.05 18.10
C LYS A 151 3.05 6.92 18.15
N LYS A 152 4.32 7.27 18.31
CA LYS A 152 5.35 6.30 18.68
C LYS A 152 5.03 5.70 20.07
N GLY A 153 5.05 4.37 20.14
CA GLY A 153 4.64 3.60 21.32
C GLY A 153 3.13 3.35 21.42
N GLY A 154 2.34 3.80 20.44
CA GLY A 154 0.90 3.58 20.37
C GLY A 154 0.51 2.15 20.01
N VAL A 155 -0.80 1.89 19.97
CA VAL A 155 -1.38 0.59 19.69
C VAL A 155 -2.34 0.70 18.51
N ILE A 156 -2.21 -0.21 17.53
CA ILE A 156 -3.14 -0.38 16.42
C ILE A 156 -3.90 -1.69 16.64
N VAL A 157 -5.21 -1.62 16.77
CA VAL A 157 -6.11 -2.79 16.77
C VAL A 157 -6.58 -2.98 15.33
N LEU A 158 -6.03 -4.00 14.65
CA LEU A 158 -6.41 -4.36 13.29
C LEU A 158 -7.57 -5.35 13.32
N ASN A 159 -8.76 -4.91 12.92
CA ASN A 159 -9.93 -5.76 12.75
C ASN A 159 -10.00 -6.27 11.31
N ALA A 160 -9.78 -7.57 11.10
CA ALA A 160 -9.72 -8.17 9.76
C ALA A 160 -10.20 -9.63 9.79
N ARG A 161 -11.16 -10.00 8.94
CA ARG A 161 -11.72 -11.36 8.91
C ARG A 161 -10.74 -12.39 8.39
N CYS A 162 -10.00 -12.05 7.33
CA CYS A 162 -9.01 -12.88 6.64
C CYS A 162 -9.51 -14.29 6.29
N PRO A 163 -10.65 -14.45 5.59
CA PRO A 163 -11.21 -15.77 5.27
C PRO A 163 -10.26 -16.62 4.42
N GLU A 164 -9.35 -16.03 3.66
CA GLU A 164 -8.35 -16.72 2.86
C GLU A 164 -7.00 -16.89 3.59
N GLY A 165 -6.96 -16.62 4.89
CA GLY A 165 -5.74 -16.77 5.69
C GLY A 165 -4.73 -15.65 5.51
N VAL A 166 -3.44 -15.98 5.54
CA VAL A 166 -2.34 -15.01 5.55
C VAL A 166 -2.12 -14.43 4.16
N SER A 167 -1.80 -15.25 3.19
CA SER A 167 -1.55 -14.83 1.81
C SER A 167 -1.51 -16.04 0.87
N PRO A 168 -2.59 -16.37 0.17
CA PRO A 168 -2.59 -17.49 -0.77
C PRO A 168 -1.56 -17.37 -1.89
N GLN A 169 -1.28 -16.13 -2.32
CA GLN A 169 -0.33 -15.86 -3.41
C GLN A 169 1.14 -15.95 -3.00
N PHE A 170 1.46 -15.81 -1.71
CA PHE A 170 2.82 -15.79 -1.19
C PHE A 170 2.92 -16.67 0.05
N PRO A 171 3.06 -18.00 -0.09
CA PRO A 171 3.12 -18.92 1.05
C PRO A 171 4.27 -18.60 2.03
N GLU A 172 5.39 -18.07 1.53
CA GLU A 172 6.52 -17.70 2.37
C GLU A 172 6.25 -16.44 3.22
N PHE A 173 5.14 -15.72 2.98
CA PHE A 173 4.76 -14.53 3.74
C PHE A 173 4.61 -14.84 5.24
N GLU A 174 3.97 -15.95 5.57
CA GLU A 174 3.83 -16.44 6.94
C GLU A 174 5.18 -16.81 7.55
N LYS A 175 6.04 -17.52 6.79
CA LYS A 175 7.37 -17.98 7.23
C LYS A 175 8.27 -16.84 7.70
N TYR A 176 8.27 -15.71 7.01
CA TYR A 176 9.12 -14.57 7.35
C TYR A 176 8.48 -13.63 8.39
N GLY A 177 7.17 -13.44 8.36
CA GLY A 177 6.44 -12.56 9.28
C GLY A 177 7.00 -11.14 9.35
N PHE A 178 6.64 -10.43 10.42
CA PHE A 178 6.98 -9.01 10.58
C PHE A 178 8.01 -8.73 11.69
N LYS A 179 8.49 -9.76 12.40
CA LYS A 179 9.34 -9.61 13.61
C LYS A 179 10.71 -9.01 13.32
N ASP A 180 11.33 -9.38 12.19
CA ASP A 180 12.69 -8.94 11.86
C ASP A 180 12.79 -8.33 10.45
N PRO A 181 12.23 -7.12 10.24
CA PRO A 181 12.27 -6.44 8.95
C PRO A 181 13.70 -6.15 8.46
N ASP A 182 14.64 -5.86 9.38
CA ASP A 182 16.01 -5.55 9.00
C ASP A 182 16.80 -6.80 8.63
N GLY A 183 16.55 -7.92 9.31
CA GLY A 183 17.10 -9.21 8.95
C GLY A 183 16.60 -9.69 7.60
N LEU A 184 15.31 -9.54 7.32
CA LEU A 184 14.73 -9.85 6.02
C LEU A 184 15.36 -8.98 4.91
N LYS A 185 15.53 -7.66 5.17
CA LYS A 185 16.21 -6.77 4.22
C LYS A 185 17.62 -7.27 3.90
N ARG A 186 18.40 -7.62 4.92
CA ARG A 186 19.77 -8.17 4.71
C ARG A 186 19.77 -9.47 3.89
N LYS A 187 18.77 -10.36 4.07
CA LYS A 187 18.63 -11.58 3.28
C LYS A 187 18.35 -11.30 1.81
N VAL A 188 17.49 -10.31 1.52
CA VAL A 188 17.24 -9.88 0.14
C VAL A 188 18.50 -9.26 -0.48
N ASP A 189 19.19 -8.38 0.25
CA ASP A 189 20.43 -7.74 -0.22
C ASP A 189 21.54 -8.75 -0.54
N LYS A 190 21.56 -9.91 0.15
CA LYS A 190 22.47 -11.03 -0.11
C LYS A 190 21.96 -12.00 -1.19
N GLY A 191 20.76 -11.83 -1.72
CA GLY A 191 20.16 -12.73 -2.70
C GLY A 191 19.61 -14.05 -2.12
N GLU A 192 19.53 -14.18 -0.79
CA GLU A 192 18.96 -15.34 -0.10
C GLU A 192 17.43 -15.39 -0.22
N VAL A 193 16.78 -14.24 -0.37
CA VAL A 193 15.35 -14.08 -0.63
C VAL A 193 15.19 -13.34 -1.95
N LYS A 194 14.54 -13.98 -2.92
CA LYS A 194 14.42 -13.46 -4.29
C LYS A 194 13.18 -12.58 -4.49
N ASP A 195 12.05 -12.94 -3.86
CA ASP A 195 10.78 -12.20 -4.00
C ASP A 195 10.85 -10.87 -3.24
N LYS A 196 11.23 -9.82 -3.97
CA LYS A 196 11.34 -8.47 -3.44
C LYS A 196 9.98 -7.85 -3.15
N LEU A 197 8.91 -8.25 -3.85
CA LEU A 197 7.57 -7.69 -3.63
C LEU A 197 6.98 -8.17 -2.30
N MET A 198 7.10 -9.46 -2.02
CA MET A 198 6.75 -10.03 -0.71
C MET A 198 7.59 -9.38 0.39
N ALA A 199 8.92 -9.36 0.22
CA ALA A 199 9.84 -8.81 1.20
C ALA A 199 9.60 -7.31 1.46
N TYR A 200 9.34 -6.51 0.42
CA TYR A 200 8.94 -5.11 0.56
C TYR A 200 7.76 -4.95 1.53
N THR A 201 6.71 -5.73 1.32
CA THR A 201 5.50 -5.64 2.14
C THR A 201 5.78 -5.98 3.60
N LEU A 202 6.50 -7.07 3.84
CA LEU A 202 6.89 -7.52 5.19
C LEU A 202 7.81 -6.50 5.90
N ILE A 203 8.77 -5.93 5.17
CA ILE A 203 9.71 -4.95 5.72
C ILE A 203 8.99 -3.63 6.04
N ALA A 204 8.18 -3.12 5.12
CA ALA A 204 7.48 -1.85 5.32
C ALA A 204 6.58 -1.87 6.57
N ILE A 205 5.74 -2.90 6.68
CA ILE A 205 4.84 -3.08 7.83
C ILE A 205 5.61 -3.49 9.10
N GLY A 206 6.59 -4.40 8.97
CA GLY A 206 7.43 -4.82 10.09
C GLY A 206 8.19 -3.67 10.75
N ARG A 207 8.62 -2.67 9.98
CA ARG A 207 9.23 -1.44 10.53
C ARG A 207 8.24 -0.63 11.37
N ILE A 208 6.97 -0.53 10.95
CA ILE A 208 5.93 0.13 11.75
C ILE A 208 5.74 -0.62 13.07
N MET A 209 5.61 -1.95 13.00
CA MET A 209 5.41 -2.81 14.17
C MET A 209 6.61 -2.81 15.13
N LYS A 210 7.83 -2.79 14.59
CA LYS A 210 9.06 -2.83 15.40
C LYS A 210 9.40 -1.48 16.03
N TYR A 211 9.21 -0.38 15.31
CA TYR A 211 9.76 0.92 15.68
C TYR A 211 8.73 1.97 16.09
N LYS A 212 7.44 1.73 15.80
CA LYS A 212 6.43 2.75 16.03
C LYS A 212 5.24 2.32 16.88
N ALA A 213 4.58 1.22 16.56
CA ALA A 213 3.34 0.83 17.24
C ALA A 213 3.22 -0.69 17.42
N LYS A 214 2.66 -1.12 18.54
CA LYS A 214 2.21 -2.51 18.71
C LYS A 214 0.95 -2.73 17.88
N VAL A 215 0.80 -3.92 17.29
CA VAL A 215 -0.39 -4.27 16.53
C VAL A 215 -1.08 -5.47 17.18
N ILE A 216 -2.36 -5.31 17.51
CA ILE A 216 -3.23 -6.38 17.99
C ILE A 216 -4.13 -6.78 16.83
N LEU A 217 -4.03 -8.02 16.38
CA LEU A 217 -4.88 -8.58 15.34
C LEU A 217 -6.15 -9.16 15.95
N VAL A 218 -7.29 -8.71 15.45
CA VAL A 218 -8.60 -9.32 15.70
C VAL A 218 -9.04 -9.99 14.42
N SER A 219 -8.99 -11.33 14.38
CA SER A 219 -9.28 -12.09 13.17
C SER A 219 -9.93 -13.43 13.52
N LYS A 220 -10.82 -13.89 12.65
CA LYS A 220 -11.38 -15.26 12.69
C LYS A 220 -10.66 -16.21 11.72
N GLY A 221 -9.99 -15.68 10.70
CA GLY A 221 -9.28 -16.47 9.68
C GLY A 221 -7.79 -16.70 10.01
N ILE A 222 -7.26 -16.06 11.07
CA ILE A 222 -5.87 -16.21 11.51
C ILE A 222 -5.88 -16.71 12.96
N SER A 223 -5.23 -17.84 13.22
CA SER A 223 -5.13 -18.37 14.60
C SER A 223 -4.22 -17.51 15.48
N PRO A 224 -4.39 -17.56 16.82
CA PRO A 224 -3.51 -16.88 17.75
C PRO A 224 -2.03 -17.25 17.59
N GLU A 225 -1.76 -18.52 17.26
CA GLU A 225 -0.41 -19.06 17.04
C GLU A 225 0.22 -18.41 15.81
N VAL A 226 -0.44 -18.47 14.66
CA VAL A 226 0.04 -17.84 13.41
C VAL A 226 0.21 -16.33 13.58
N ALA A 227 -0.74 -15.65 14.22
CA ALA A 227 -0.61 -14.22 14.52
C ALA A 227 0.63 -13.92 15.37
N GLY A 228 0.85 -14.69 16.44
CA GLY A 228 2.01 -14.57 17.30
C GLY A 228 3.33 -14.83 16.55
N ASP A 229 3.39 -15.87 15.73
CA ASP A 229 4.58 -16.18 14.92
C ASP A 229 4.90 -15.07 13.92
N MET A 230 3.91 -14.45 13.35
CA MET A 230 4.08 -13.31 12.46
C MET A 230 4.44 -12.00 13.17
N GLY A 231 4.30 -11.91 14.51
CA GLY A 231 4.67 -10.73 15.30
C GLY A 231 3.50 -9.87 15.76
N PHE A 232 2.27 -10.32 15.58
CA PHE A 232 1.09 -9.66 16.14
C PHE A 232 0.83 -10.09 17.59
N LEU A 233 0.24 -9.21 18.37
CA LEU A 233 -0.60 -9.62 19.49
C LEU A 233 -1.95 -10.06 18.93
N TRP A 234 -2.69 -10.91 19.67
CA TRP A 234 -3.98 -11.40 19.18
C TRP A 234 -5.08 -11.23 20.22
N ALA A 235 -6.30 -10.96 19.78
CA ALA A 235 -7.48 -10.86 20.63
C ALA A 235 -8.72 -11.42 19.90
N ASN A 236 -9.68 -11.98 20.66
CA ASN A 236 -10.93 -12.51 20.08
C ASN A 236 -11.89 -11.43 19.58
N SER A 237 -11.75 -10.21 20.11
CA SER A 237 -12.63 -9.09 19.77
C SER A 237 -11.93 -7.77 19.95
N VAL A 238 -12.45 -6.73 19.29
CA VAL A 238 -11.99 -5.35 19.50
C VAL A 238 -12.16 -4.93 20.95
N LYS A 239 -13.22 -5.40 21.65
CA LYS A 239 -13.45 -5.09 23.06
C LYS A 239 -12.36 -5.69 23.97
N GLU A 240 -11.89 -6.89 23.65
CA GLU A 240 -10.78 -7.52 24.39
C GLU A 240 -9.45 -6.84 24.12
N ALA A 241 -9.26 -6.33 22.90
CA ALA A 241 -8.03 -5.66 22.48
C ALA A 241 -7.86 -4.25 23.12
N LEU A 242 -8.95 -3.62 23.55
CA LEU A 242 -8.99 -2.30 24.19
C LEU A 242 -8.90 -2.41 25.72
#